data_1495a4ca1fc61450473ee810bfa4fad7
#
_entry.id   1495a4ca1fc61450473ee810bfa4fad7
#
_cell.length_a   1.000
_cell.length_b   1.000
_cell.length_c   1.000
_cell.angle_alpha   90.00
_cell.angle_beta   90.00
_cell.angle_gamma   90.00
#
_symmetry.space_group_name_H-M   'P 1'
#
loop_
_entity.id
_entity.type
_entity.pdbx_description
1 polymer ?
#
loop_
_entity_poly.entity_id
_entity_poly.type
_entity_poly.pdbx_seq_one_letter_code
_entity_poly.pdbx_strand_id
1 'polypeptide(L)'
;MRNPKQWLLAAALTCLTAVAGAEGIVGQWRTVDDETGKPKAVIRISENNGVYNGTIVQLMPGVENRCPGCSGDKANAPLVGMTVLTGLKEEDGKYVGGRIFDPKSGNTYRAKAELADGGNALKVRGYMGVSALGRTQTWQRVR
;
A
#
# COMPACT_ATOMS: atom_id res chain seq x y z
N MET A 1 30.15 -13.77 -50.32
CA MET A 1 29.82 -13.71 -49.77
C MET A 1 29.50 -13.36 -48.64
N ARG A 2 29.12 -13.03 -48.33
CA ARG A 2 28.90 -12.57 -47.38
C ARG A 2 28.31 -13.06 -46.40
N ASN A 3 28.18 -12.97 -45.47
CA ASN A 3 27.79 -13.48 -44.55
C ASN A 3 26.85 -12.81 -43.84
N PRO A 4 25.91 -12.89 -44.02
CA PRO A 4 24.85 -12.25 -43.45
C PRO A 4 24.58 -12.63 -42.09
N LYS A 5 25.05 -13.57 -41.66
CA LYS A 5 24.70 -13.97 -40.44
C LYS A 5 25.03 -13.08 -39.37
N GLN A 6 25.86 -12.35 -39.47
CA GLN A 6 26.20 -11.63 -38.37
C GLN A 6 25.20 -10.77 -37.86
N TRP A 7 24.37 -10.32 -38.56
CA TRP A 7 23.51 -9.40 -38.03
C TRP A 7 22.56 -9.95 -37.09
N LEU A 8 22.32 -11.06 -37.09
CA LEU A 8 21.33 -11.55 -36.31
C LEU A 8 21.61 -11.46 -34.91
N LEU A 9 22.70 -11.61 -34.51
CA LEU A 9 22.93 -11.64 -33.18
C LEU A 9 22.63 -10.42 -32.49
N ALA A 10 22.76 -9.44 -32.98
CA ALA A 10 22.63 -8.27 -32.24
C ALA A 10 21.36 -8.08 -31.58
N ALA A 11 20.40 -8.52 -32.06
CA ALA A 11 19.17 -8.16 -31.51
C ALA A 11 18.87 -8.63 -30.16
N ALA A 12 19.38 -9.56 -29.83
CA ALA A 12 18.97 -10.12 -28.68
C ALA A 12 18.94 -9.46 -27.42
N LEU A 13 19.79 -8.92 -27.03
CA LEU A 13 19.80 -8.50 -25.78
C LEU A 13 19.09 -7.44 -25.29
N THR A 14 18.69 -6.75 -25.92
CA THR A 14 18.24 -5.63 -25.34
C THR A 14 17.11 -5.64 -24.48
N CYS A 15 16.27 -6.35 -24.66
CA CYS A 15 15.07 -6.12 -24.06
C CYS A 15 14.91 -6.27 -22.66
N LEU A 16 15.61 -6.91 -22.06
CA LEU A 16 15.27 -7.20 -20.82
C LEU A 16 15.29 -6.23 -19.81
N THR A 17 15.95 -5.38 -19.86
CA THR A 17 16.10 -4.63 -18.70
C THR A 17 15.04 -3.71 -18.37
N ALA A 18 14.28 -3.41 -19.20
CA ALA A 18 13.37 -2.37 -18.98
C ALA A 18 12.50 -2.43 -17.81
N VAL A 19 12.24 -3.50 -17.33
CA VAL A 19 11.30 -3.57 -16.36
C VAL A 19 11.63 -3.21 -15.05
N ALA A 20 12.74 -3.17 -14.74
CA ALA A 20 13.10 -3.07 -13.41
C ALA A 20 12.52 -1.98 -12.60
N GLY A 21 12.21 -0.97 -13.02
CA GLY A 21 11.90 0.08 -12.14
C GLY A 21 10.50 0.36 -11.82
N ALA A 22 9.64 -0.31 -12.36
CA ALA A 22 8.27 0.11 -12.26
C ALA A 22 7.51 -0.53 -11.13
N GLU A 23 8.04 -0.53 -9.98
CA GLU A 23 7.36 -1.14 -8.87
C GLU A 23 6.28 -0.19 -8.34
N GLY A 24 5.07 -0.67 -8.23
CA GLY A 24 3.98 0.11 -7.68
C GLY A 24 3.70 -0.23 -6.23
N ILE A 25 2.50 0.07 -5.76
CA ILE A 25 2.17 -0.15 -4.37
C ILE A 25 1.58 -1.52 -4.08
N VAL A 26 1.36 -2.34 -5.08
CA VAL A 26 0.87 -3.70 -4.85
C VAL A 26 1.93 -4.48 -4.07
N GLY A 27 1.52 -5.15 -3.02
CA GLY A 27 2.43 -5.90 -2.18
C GLY A 27 2.06 -5.79 -0.71
N GLN A 28 2.97 -6.14 0.15
CA GLN A 28 2.72 -6.13 1.59
C GLN A 28 3.51 -5.02 2.25
N TRP A 29 2.89 -4.39 3.23
CA TRP A 29 3.42 -3.23 3.89
C TRP A 29 3.24 -3.34 5.39
N ARG A 30 4.31 -3.06 6.14
CA ARG A 30 4.23 -3.07 7.59
C ARG A 30 3.84 -1.68 8.05
N THR A 31 2.75 -1.61 8.80
CA THR A 31 2.25 -0.35 9.35
C THR A 31 2.82 -0.12 10.74
N VAL A 32 2.68 1.11 11.22
CA VAL A 32 3.17 1.47 12.54
C VAL A 32 2.03 2.06 13.37
N ASP A 33 2.20 1.99 14.67
CA ASP A 33 1.29 2.62 15.59
C ASP A 33 1.67 4.11 15.70
N ASP A 34 0.71 5.00 15.56
CA ASP A 34 0.97 6.43 15.56
C ASP A 34 1.51 6.94 16.89
N GLU A 35 1.16 6.31 17.98
CA GLU A 35 1.58 6.77 19.27
C GLU A 35 2.96 6.27 19.66
N THR A 36 3.27 5.04 19.31
CA THR A 36 4.52 4.41 19.75
C THR A 36 5.56 4.30 18.66
N GLY A 37 5.15 4.40 17.39
CA GLY A 37 6.04 4.18 16.25
C GLY A 37 6.42 2.72 16.04
N LYS A 38 5.83 1.80 16.79
CA LYS A 38 6.16 0.38 16.67
C LYS A 38 5.36 -0.27 15.57
N PRO A 39 5.90 -1.31 14.93
CA PRO A 39 5.15 -2.05 13.92
C PRO A 39 3.88 -2.62 14.52
N LYS A 40 2.80 -2.54 13.76
CA LYS A 40 1.48 -2.95 14.24
C LYS A 40 0.87 -4.08 13.43
N ALA A 41 0.91 -3.97 12.13
CA ALA A 41 0.25 -4.94 11.25
C ALA A 41 0.92 -5.00 9.90
N VAL A 42 0.57 -6.00 9.12
CA VAL A 42 0.93 -6.07 7.70
C VAL A 42 -0.35 -5.93 6.89
N ILE A 43 -0.34 -5.01 5.96
CA ILE A 43 -1.44 -4.80 5.04
C ILE A 43 -1.00 -5.25 3.66
N ARG A 44 -1.84 -6.04 2.98
CA ARG A 44 -1.61 -6.40 1.60
C ARG A 44 -2.42 -5.46 0.72
N ILE A 45 -1.75 -4.76 -0.18
CA ILE A 45 -2.41 -3.93 -1.17
C ILE A 45 -2.51 -4.72 -2.46
N SER A 46 -3.72 -4.79 -3.00
CA SER A 46 -4.00 -5.42 -4.27
C SER A 46 -4.69 -4.44 -5.19
N GLU A 47 -4.65 -4.73 -6.49
CA GLU A 47 -5.22 -3.86 -7.49
C GLU A 47 -6.24 -4.64 -8.30
N ASN A 48 -7.36 -4.00 -8.63
CA ASN A 48 -8.39 -4.59 -9.45
C ASN A 48 -8.97 -3.48 -10.33
N ASN A 49 -8.75 -3.59 -11.61
CA ASN A 49 -9.23 -2.59 -12.59
C ASN A 49 -8.81 -1.17 -12.26
N GLY A 50 -7.58 -1.01 -11.83
CA GLY A 50 -7.04 0.32 -11.53
C GLY A 50 -7.37 0.85 -10.15
N VAL A 51 -8.06 0.08 -9.33
CA VAL A 51 -8.42 0.49 -7.98
C VAL A 51 -7.60 -0.33 -6.97
N TYR A 52 -6.97 0.34 -6.04
CA TYR A 52 -6.09 -0.30 -5.06
C TYR A 52 -6.76 -0.32 -3.69
N ASN A 53 -6.78 -1.50 -3.08
CA ASN A 53 -7.36 -1.69 -1.74
C ASN A 53 -6.35 -2.42 -0.87
N GLY A 54 -6.43 -2.20 0.42
CA GLY A 54 -5.51 -2.82 1.38
C GLY A 54 -6.24 -3.54 2.49
N THR A 55 -5.82 -4.77 2.76
CA THR A 55 -6.45 -5.65 3.75
C THR A 55 -5.40 -6.07 4.77
N ILE A 56 -5.77 -6.06 6.04
CA ILE A 56 -4.88 -6.52 7.10
C ILE A 56 -4.72 -8.03 6.96
N VAL A 57 -3.49 -8.49 6.83
CA VAL A 57 -3.22 -9.92 6.66
C VAL A 57 -2.46 -10.51 7.84
N GLN A 58 -1.88 -9.68 8.67
CA GLN A 58 -1.10 -10.15 9.82
C GLN A 58 -1.04 -9.06 10.88
N LEU A 59 -1.03 -9.45 12.14
CA LEU A 59 -0.82 -8.54 13.25
C LEU A 59 0.52 -8.83 13.89
N MET A 60 1.17 -7.81 14.42
CA MET A 60 2.41 -8.00 15.16
C MET A 60 2.10 -8.58 16.53
N PRO A 61 3.08 -9.25 17.15
CA PRO A 61 2.88 -9.83 18.49
C PRO A 61 2.39 -8.78 19.47
N GLY A 62 1.43 -9.14 20.28
CA GLY A 62 0.87 -8.26 21.30
C GLY A 62 -0.32 -7.42 20.85
N VAL A 63 -0.64 -7.44 19.56
CA VAL A 63 -1.81 -6.71 19.06
C VAL A 63 -3.01 -7.65 19.07
N GLU A 64 -4.07 -7.26 19.76
CA GLU A 64 -5.27 -8.07 19.82
C GLU A 64 -5.99 -8.08 18.49
N ASN A 65 -6.50 -9.24 18.09
CA ASN A 65 -7.20 -9.38 16.82
C ASN A 65 -8.68 -9.03 16.98
N ARG A 66 -8.92 -7.78 17.30
CA ARG A 66 -10.29 -7.27 17.40
C ARG A 66 -10.32 -5.77 17.12
N CYS A 67 -11.42 -5.28 16.66
CA CYS A 67 -11.61 -3.89 16.27
C CYS A 67 -12.27 -3.13 17.40
N PRO A 68 -11.52 -2.34 18.18
CA PRO A 68 -12.12 -1.61 19.29
C PRO A 68 -13.01 -0.46 18.83
N GLY A 69 -12.75 0.10 17.65
CA GLY A 69 -13.55 1.20 17.14
C GLY A 69 -14.74 0.77 16.29
N CYS A 70 -14.94 -0.51 16.09
CA CYS A 70 -16.08 -0.99 15.33
C CYS A 70 -17.32 -1.05 16.20
N SER A 71 -18.49 -0.84 15.60
CA SER A 71 -19.74 -0.80 16.35
C SER A 71 -20.79 -1.67 15.68
N GLY A 72 -21.93 -1.81 16.37
CA GLY A 72 -23.05 -2.60 15.87
C GLY A 72 -22.66 -4.05 15.66
N ASP A 73 -23.05 -4.60 14.54
CA ASP A 73 -22.76 -5.99 14.22
C ASP A 73 -21.27 -6.28 14.08
N LYS A 74 -20.46 -5.25 13.93
CA LYS A 74 -19.04 -5.43 13.75
C LYS A 74 -18.22 -5.13 15.00
N ALA A 75 -18.90 -4.93 16.12
CA ALA A 75 -18.20 -4.67 17.36
C ALA A 75 -17.22 -5.81 17.65
N ASN A 76 -15.98 -5.45 17.91
CA ASN A 76 -14.89 -6.38 18.16
C ASN A 76 -14.60 -7.37 17.02
N ALA A 77 -14.97 -7.03 15.80
CA ALA A 77 -14.68 -7.89 14.64
C ALA A 77 -13.18 -8.12 14.52
N PRO A 78 -12.76 -9.25 13.96
CA PRO A 78 -11.33 -9.52 13.77
C PRO A 78 -10.69 -8.48 12.86
N LEU A 79 -9.49 -8.07 13.19
CA LEU A 79 -8.72 -7.17 12.34
C LEU A 79 -8.14 -7.89 11.13
N VAL A 80 -7.66 -9.12 11.33
CA VAL A 80 -7.12 -9.90 10.21
C VAL A 80 -8.26 -10.21 9.25
N GLY A 81 -8.07 -9.86 7.99
CA GLY A 81 -9.09 -10.00 6.96
C GLY A 81 -9.86 -8.71 6.70
N MET A 82 -9.66 -7.69 7.51
CA MET A 82 -10.40 -6.43 7.35
C MET A 82 -9.74 -5.56 6.29
N THR A 83 -10.55 -5.07 5.34
CA THR A 83 -10.05 -4.11 4.36
C THR A 83 -10.14 -2.72 4.96
N VAL A 84 -9.01 -2.09 5.14
CA VAL A 84 -8.92 -0.78 5.79
C VAL A 84 -8.57 0.34 4.84
N LEU A 85 -7.95 0.03 3.70
CA LEU A 85 -7.60 1.04 2.71
C LEU A 85 -8.38 0.72 1.44
N THR A 86 -9.14 1.68 0.92
CA THR A 86 -10.01 1.44 -0.23
C THR A 86 -9.94 2.55 -1.24
N GLY A 87 -10.12 2.20 -2.50
CA GLY A 87 -10.43 3.16 -3.53
C GLY A 87 -9.31 4.03 -4.06
N LEU A 88 -8.06 3.72 -3.75
CA LEU A 88 -6.96 4.51 -4.29
C LEU A 88 -6.82 4.27 -5.79
N LYS A 89 -6.52 5.31 -6.53
CA LYS A 89 -6.25 5.22 -7.96
C LYS A 89 -4.97 5.98 -8.26
N GLU A 90 -4.19 5.46 -9.19
CA GLU A 90 -2.95 6.11 -9.56
C GLU A 90 -3.22 7.33 -10.44
N GLU A 91 -2.54 8.42 -10.14
CA GLU A 91 -2.66 9.64 -10.89
C GLU A 91 -1.32 10.34 -10.83
N ASP A 92 -0.63 10.44 -11.94
CA ASP A 92 0.69 11.08 -12.03
C ASP A 92 1.70 10.54 -11.02
N GLY A 93 1.72 9.24 -10.87
CA GLY A 93 2.70 8.60 -9.99
C GLY A 93 2.32 8.59 -8.52
N LYS A 94 1.19 9.14 -8.17
CA LYS A 94 0.69 9.12 -6.80
C LYS A 94 -0.62 8.36 -6.76
N TYR A 95 -1.05 7.97 -5.58
CA TYR A 95 -2.27 7.21 -5.40
C TYR A 95 -3.23 8.05 -4.57
N VAL A 96 -4.38 8.37 -5.14
CA VAL A 96 -5.27 9.38 -4.59
C VAL A 96 -6.73 8.92 -4.57
N GLY A 97 -7.56 9.68 -3.91
CA GLY A 97 -9.01 9.45 -3.94
C GLY A 97 -9.49 8.29 -3.10
N GLY A 98 -8.66 7.77 -2.23
CA GLY A 98 -9.03 6.64 -1.40
C GLY A 98 -9.56 7.03 -0.04
N ARG A 99 -9.79 6.01 0.78
CA ARG A 99 -10.23 6.16 2.17
C ARG A 99 -9.47 5.17 3.02
N ILE A 100 -9.26 5.54 4.26
CA ILE A 100 -8.61 4.64 5.21
C ILE A 100 -9.45 4.61 6.50
N PHE A 101 -9.75 3.40 6.96
CA PHE A 101 -10.48 3.17 8.18
C PHE A 101 -9.50 2.96 9.33
N ASP A 102 -9.71 3.66 10.44
CA ASP A 102 -8.91 3.47 11.64
C ASP A 102 -9.68 2.57 12.61
N PRO A 103 -9.26 1.32 12.80
CA PRO A 103 -9.97 0.41 13.69
C PRO A 103 -9.92 0.84 15.15
N LYS A 104 -8.99 1.69 15.54
CA LYS A 104 -8.87 2.11 16.91
C LYS A 104 -9.96 3.11 17.26
N SER A 105 -10.18 4.08 16.40
CA SER A 105 -11.15 5.12 16.64
C SER A 105 -12.52 4.85 16.01
N GLY A 106 -12.57 4.02 15.00
CA GLY A 106 -13.78 3.80 14.22
C GLY A 106 -14.03 4.86 13.16
N ASN A 107 -13.07 5.75 12.94
CA ASN A 107 -13.22 6.82 11.96
C ASN A 107 -12.67 6.41 10.60
N THR A 108 -13.26 6.95 9.56
CA THR A 108 -12.78 6.79 8.20
C THR A 108 -12.30 8.15 7.70
N TYR A 109 -11.10 8.16 7.14
CA TYR A 109 -10.49 9.38 6.62
C TYR A 109 -10.32 9.26 5.11
N ARG A 110 -10.15 10.38 4.44
CA ARG A 110 -9.71 10.37 3.06
C ARG A 110 -8.25 9.94 3.07
N ALA A 111 -7.81 9.28 2.02
CA ALA A 111 -6.45 8.75 1.96
C ALA A 111 -5.80 9.02 0.63
N LYS A 112 -4.50 9.27 0.70
CA LYS A 112 -3.65 9.29 -0.47
C LYS A 112 -2.31 8.69 -0.08
N ALA A 113 -1.56 8.23 -1.05
CA ALA A 113 -0.30 7.55 -0.80
C ALA A 113 0.70 7.80 -1.91
N GLU A 114 1.98 7.74 -1.58
CA GLU A 114 3.02 7.81 -2.59
C GLU A 114 4.22 6.98 -2.14
N LEU A 115 4.90 6.40 -3.12
CA LEU A 115 6.10 5.62 -2.85
C LEU A 115 7.26 6.55 -2.49
N ALA A 116 8.12 6.05 -1.65
CA ALA A 116 9.32 6.74 -1.23
C ALA A 116 10.46 5.72 -1.09
N ASP A 117 11.66 6.23 -0.91
CA ASP A 117 12.82 5.37 -0.67
C ASP A 117 12.95 4.27 -1.71
N GLY A 118 12.90 4.64 -2.99
CA GLY A 118 13.09 3.68 -4.07
C GLY A 118 12.05 2.57 -4.13
N GLY A 119 10.87 2.80 -3.58
CA GLY A 119 9.83 1.78 -3.56
C GLY A 119 9.80 0.96 -2.29
N ASN A 120 10.71 1.22 -1.35
CA ASN A 120 10.75 0.46 -0.11
C ASN A 120 9.86 1.04 0.98
N ALA A 121 9.38 2.24 0.80
CA ALA A 121 8.50 2.89 1.75
C ALA A 121 7.26 3.43 1.05
N LEU A 122 6.17 3.51 1.77
CA LEU A 122 4.92 4.06 1.27
C LEU A 122 4.44 5.10 2.30
N LYS A 123 4.33 6.34 1.87
CA LYS A 123 3.80 7.39 2.71
C LYS A 123 2.29 7.40 2.52
N VAL A 124 1.57 7.13 3.57
CA VAL A 124 0.11 7.08 3.55
C VAL A 124 -0.42 8.23 4.39
N ARG A 125 -1.18 9.10 3.77
CA ARG A 125 -1.74 10.25 4.47
C ARG A 125 -3.24 10.13 4.59
N GLY A 126 -3.72 10.18 5.83
CA GLY A 126 -5.14 10.24 6.12
C GLY A 126 -5.51 11.66 6.51
N TYR A 127 -6.65 12.14 6.04
CA TYR A 127 -7.07 13.51 6.32
C TYR A 127 -8.59 13.66 6.26
N MET A 128 -9.08 14.70 6.89
CA MET A 128 -10.48 15.07 6.82
C MET A 128 -10.56 16.44 6.16
N GLY A 129 -11.48 16.61 5.22
CA GLY A 129 -11.62 17.89 4.53
C GLY A 129 -10.46 18.16 3.58
N VAL A 130 -9.52 18.98 4.01
CA VAL A 130 -8.38 19.32 3.17
C VAL A 130 -7.15 18.54 3.57
N SER A 131 -6.34 18.22 2.59
CA SER A 131 -5.14 17.40 2.80
C SER A 131 -4.15 18.00 3.80
N ALA A 132 -4.16 19.31 3.98
CA ALA A 132 -3.26 19.95 4.93
C ALA A 132 -3.59 19.59 6.38
N LEU A 133 -4.81 19.15 6.65
CA LEU A 133 -5.22 18.80 8.00
C LEU A 133 -5.21 17.28 8.15
N GLY A 134 -4.08 16.69 7.97
CA GLY A 134 -3.98 15.24 8.02
C GLY A 134 -2.75 14.77 8.75
N ARG A 135 -2.56 13.45 8.72
CA ARG A 135 -1.44 12.79 9.35
C ARG A 135 -0.85 11.77 8.38
N THR A 136 0.45 11.72 8.31
CA THR A 136 1.15 10.80 7.42
C THR A 136 1.86 9.73 8.23
N GLN A 137 1.67 8.48 7.81
CA GLN A 137 2.47 7.37 8.29
C GLN A 137 3.40 6.92 7.16
N THR A 138 4.54 6.40 7.51
CA THR A 138 5.43 5.77 6.54
C THR A 138 5.41 4.27 6.80
N TRP A 139 4.92 3.52 5.83
CA TRP A 139 4.88 2.06 5.93
C TRP A 139 6.10 1.48 5.22
N GLN A 140 6.61 0.37 5.71
CA GLN A 140 7.78 -0.27 5.12
C GLN A 140 7.37 -1.48 4.31
N ARG A 141 7.93 -1.63 3.12
CA ARG A 141 7.60 -2.77 2.28
C ARG A 141 8.15 -4.06 2.92
N VAL A 142 7.33 -5.08 2.93
CA VAL A 142 7.74 -6.39 3.39
C VAL A 142 8.14 -7.19 2.16
N ARG A 143 9.35 -7.73 2.15
CA ARG A 143 9.86 -8.49 1.00
C ARG A 143 10.10 -9.95 1.34
#